data_19e3cfa1d47de2df3daf1764322f5ab0
#
_entry.id   19e3cfa1d47de2df3daf1764322f5ab0
#
_cell.length_a   1.000
_cell.length_b   1.000
_cell.length_c   1.000
_cell.angle_alpha   90.00
_cell.angle_beta   90.00
_cell.angle_gamma   90.00
#
_symmetry.space_group_name_H-M   'P 1'
#
loop_
_entity.id
_entity.type
_entity.pdbx_description
1 polymer ?
#
loop_
_entity_poly.entity_id
_entity_poly.type
_entity_poly.pdbx_seq_one_letter_code
_entity_poly.pdbx_strand_id
1 'polypeptide(L)'
;MLPQPRALLLDFGGVIADAPAQRTAPPELVLRLYNLTGAARTPGEIQRSLTEGAAAYARWRDEDHPDELSQAEVWERFVTCDWPRTARAAVRTSAAKLSYDWTYRNNWALRPGIPKALNGAAAHGLPMAVVSNTLCGAAHRDFLAKTEVGQLFATQIYSDEAGVRKPNPQMIWNATDDLAVAPEHCWFIGDSHRRDIACARRAEVGAAILMRSPRTATEDPANWPSPDATVDDGFGLVTLLAETRRSN
;
A
#
# COMPACT_ATOMS: atom_id res chain seq x y z
N MET A 1 -10.33 15.26 -21.94
CA MET A 1 -10.60 15.93 -20.64
C MET A 1 -11.08 14.87 -19.68
N LEU A 2 -10.58 14.84 -18.44
CA LEU A 2 -10.97 13.82 -17.47
C LEU A 2 -12.40 14.10 -16.94
N PRO A 3 -13.18 13.04 -16.65
CA PRO A 3 -14.48 13.21 -15.99
C PRO A 3 -14.27 13.75 -14.57
N GLN A 4 -15.19 14.57 -14.08
CA GLN A 4 -15.14 15.05 -12.70
C GLN A 4 -15.37 13.88 -11.74
N PRO A 5 -14.48 13.66 -10.74
CA PRO A 5 -14.65 12.57 -9.79
C PRO A 5 -15.77 12.87 -8.80
N ARG A 6 -16.43 11.80 -8.35
CA ARG A 6 -17.35 11.80 -7.20
C ARG A 6 -16.72 11.17 -5.97
N ALA A 7 -15.60 10.47 -6.12
CA ALA A 7 -14.77 9.97 -5.03
C ALA A 7 -13.32 9.84 -5.46
N LEU A 8 -12.38 9.86 -4.50
CA LEU A 8 -10.95 9.61 -4.71
C LEU A 8 -10.53 8.34 -3.98
N LEU A 9 -9.88 7.44 -4.70
CA LEU A 9 -9.27 6.23 -4.16
C LEU A 9 -7.75 6.38 -4.29
N LEU A 10 -6.99 6.19 -3.22
CA LEU A 10 -5.55 6.45 -3.22
C LEU A 10 -4.78 5.24 -2.70
N ASP A 11 -3.69 4.85 -3.38
CA ASP A 11 -2.68 3.99 -2.76
C ASP A 11 -1.97 4.73 -1.62
N PHE A 12 -1.35 3.98 -0.72
CA PHE A 12 -0.64 4.54 0.43
C PHE A 12 0.81 4.89 0.07
N GLY A 13 1.62 3.87 -0.26
CA GLY A 13 3.05 4.05 -0.51
C GLY A 13 3.33 4.67 -1.88
N GLY A 14 4.12 5.73 -1.95
CA GLY A 14 4.37 6.43 -3.21
C GLY A 14 3.25 7.38 -3.64
N VAL A 15 2.14 7.45 -2.90
CA VAL A 15 1.02 8.36 -3.15
C VAL A 15 0.74 9.23 -1.92
N ILE A 16 0.28 8.63 -0.83
CA ILE A 16 -0.05 9.38 0.41
C ILE A 16 1.22 9.65 1.21
N ALA A 17 2.03 8.62 1.41
CA ALA A 17 3.21 8.69 2.26
C ALA A 17 4.40 7.93 1.68
N ASP A 18 5.60 8.39 2.03
CA ASP A 18 6.87 7.76 1.71
C ASP A 18 7.73 7.62 2.95
N ALA A 19 8.67 6.67 2.90
CA ALA A 19 9.77 6.55 3.83
C ALA A 19 11.07 6.27 3.06
N PRO A 20 12.22 6.71 3.56
CA PRO A 20 13.51 6.29 3.01
C PRO A 20 13.63 4.76 2.94
N ALA A 21 14.30 4.27 1.90
CA ALA A 21 14.49 2.84 1.73
C ALA A 21 15.18 2.21 2.95
N GLN A 22 14.57 1.19 3.52
CA GLN A 22 15.15 0.45 4.63
C GLN A 22 16.00 -0.71 4.10
N ARG A 23 17.30 -0.64 4.37
CA ARG A 23 18.27 -1.64 3.89
C ARG A 23 18.38 -2.86 4.81
N THR A 24 18.02 -2.70 6.07
CA THR A 24 18.10 -3.77 7.09
C THR A 24 16.80 -3.80 7.89
N ALA A 25 16.46 -4.95 8.45
CA ALA A 25 15.32 -5.05 9.35
C ALA A 25 15.54 -4.22 10.62
N PRO A 26 14.47 -3.68 11.24
CA PRO A 26 14.58 -2.95 12.49
C PRO A 26 15.27 -3.79 13.57
N PRO A 27 16.25 -3.24 14.32
CA PRO A 27 16.93 -3.98 15.39
C PRO A 27 15.96 -4.53 16.44
N GLU A 28 14.90 -3.80 16.72
CA GLU A 28 13.85 -4.20 17.68
C GLU A 28 13.10 -5.45 17.21
N LEU A 29 12.86 -5.59 15.91
CA LEU A 29 12.24 -6.78 15.32
C LEU A 29 13.16 -7.99 15.44
N VAL A 30 14.47 -7.81 15.21
CA VAL A 30 15.48 -8.86 15.35
C VAL A 30 15.53 -9.33 16.80
N LEU A 31 15.58 -8.39 17.76
CA LEU A 31 15.61 -8.71 19.19
C LEU A 31 14.31 -9.42 19.64
N ARG A 32 13.17 -8.97 19.15
CA ARG A 32 11.87 -9.62 19.43
C ARG A 32 11.86 -11.07 18.94
N LEU A 33 12.30 -11.33 17.72
CA LEU A 33 12.39 -12.69 17.17
C LEU A 33 13.35 -13.57 17.96
N TYR A 34 14.53 -13.02 18.33
CA TYR A 34 15.50 -13.73 19.18
C TYR A 34 14.87 -14.19 20.50
N ASN A 35 14.23 -13.29 21.22
CA ASN A 35 13.59 -13.59 22.50
C ASN A 35 12.38 -14.54 22.33
N LEU A 36 11.53 -14.27 21.33
CA LEU A 36 10.33 -15.07 21.07
C LEU A 36 10.64 -16.54 20.78
N THR A 37 11.75 -16.79 20.11
CA THR A 37 12.14 -18.15 19.68
C THR A 37 13.10 -18.84 20.65
N GLY A 38 13.35 -18.25 21.82
CA GLY A 38 14.27 -18.80 22.83
C GLY A 38 15.70 -18.93 22.30
N ALA A 39 16.17 -17.92 21.56
CA ALA A 39 17.50 -17.87 20.94
C ALA A 39 17.77 -19.04 19.96
N ALA A 40 16.75 -19.58 19.31
CA ALA A 40 16.89 -20.68 18.33
C ALA A 40 17.75 -20.30 17.12
N ARG A 41 17.94 -19.02 16.86
CA ARG A 41 18.83 -18.43 15.86
C ARG A 41 19.56 -17.25 16.47
N THR A 42 20.78 -17.00 16.04
CA THR A 42 21.52 -15.79 16.42
C THR A 42 20.92 -14.54 15.80
N PRO A 43 21.14 -13.34 16.37
CA PRO A 43 20.68 -12.09 15.77
C PRO A 43 21.12 -11.88 14.32
N GLY A 44 22.35 -12.33 13.98
CA GLY A 44 22.87 -12.26 12.61
C GLY A 44 22.14 -13.19 11.65
N GLU A 45 21.79 -14.40 12.06
CA GLU A 45 20.99 -15.33 11.26
C GLU A 45 19.56 -14.79 11.07
N ILE A 46 18.95 -14.24 12.12
CA ILE A 46 17.62 -13.62 12.05
C ILE A 46 17.63 -12.44 11.06
N GLN A 47 18.63 -11.56 11.14
CA GLN A 47 18.78 -10.43 10.22
C GLN A 47 18.89 -10.92 8.77
N ARG A 48 19.64 -11.98 8.51
CA ARG A 48 19.78 -12.61 7.18
C ARG A 48 18.44 -13.18 6.71
N SER A 49 17.76 -13.99 7.53
CA SER A 49 16.44 -14.56 7.20
C SER A 49 15.42 -13.45 6.86
N LEU A 50 15.41 -12.35 7.60
CA LEU A 50 14.53 -11.21 7.31
C LEU A 50 14.88 -10.54 5.98
N THR A 51 16.18 -10.35 5.67
CA THR A 51 16.63 -9.73 4.43
C THR A 51 16.30 -10.59 3.21
N GLU A 52 16.64 -11.88 3.28
CA GLU A 52 16.38 -12.86 2.21
C GLU A 52 14.86 -13.09 2.04
N GLY A 53 14.14 -13.19 3.15
CA GLY A 53 12.69 -13.33 3.18
C GLY A 53 11.98 -12.12 2.58
N ALA A 54 12.41 -10.90 2.88
CA ALA A 54 11.88 -9.68 2.26
C ALA A 54 12.07 -9.69 0.75
N ALA A 55 13.26 -10.07 0.28
CA ALA A 55 13.55 -10.16 -1.15
C ALA A 55 12.73 -11.26 -1.85
N ALA A 56 12.57 -12.43 -1.23
CA ALA A 56 11.76 -13.52 -1.76
C ALA A 56 10.27 -13.14 -1.80
N TYR A 57 9.74 -12.53 -0.74
CA TYR A 57 8.37 -12.04 -0.72
C TYR A 57 8.13 -10.92 -1.74
N ALA A 58 9.11 -10.04 -1.96
CA ALA A 58 9.01 -9.02 -3.00
C ALA A 58 8.89 -9.65 -4.39
N ARG A 59 9.72 -10.66 -4.72
CA ARG A 59 9.61 -11.40 -6.00
C ARG A 59 8.26 -12.08 -6.14
N TRP A 60 7.79 -12.78 -5.10
CA TRP A 60 6.48 -13.44 -5.12
C TRP A 60 5.34 -12.44 -5.38
N ARG A 61 5.38 -11.26 -4.76
CA ARG A 61 4.38 -10.20 -5.02
C ARG A 61 4.40 -9.67 -6.45
N ASP A 62 5.48 -9.92 -7.17
CA ASP A 62 5.67 -9.49 -8.54
C ASP A 62 5.29 -10.59 -9.57
N GLU A 63 4.81 -11.76 -9.11
CA GLU A 63 4.19 -12.77 -9.97
C GLU A 63 2.83 -12.30 -10.50
N ASP A 64 2.41 -12.86 -11.66
CA ASP A 64 1.12 -12.50 -12.25
C ASP A 64 -0.04 -13.02 -11.37
N HIS A 65 -0.91 -12.10 -10.99
CA HIS A 65 -2.11 -12.37 -10.19
C HIS A 65 -1.87 -13.17 -8.90
N PRO A 66 -0.93 -12.77 -8.05
CA PRO A 66 -0.70 -13.48 -6.80
C PRO A 66 -1.92 -13.36 -5.88
N ASP A 67 -2.29 -14.47 -5.25
CA ASP A 67 -3.25 -14.45 -4.15
C ASP A 67 -2.66 -13.69 -2.96
N GLU A 68 -3.50 -13.09 -2.11
CA GLU A 68 -2.99 -12.51 -0.87
C GLU A 68 -2.73 -13.62 0.15
N LEU A 69 -1.54 -13.60 0.72
CA LEU A 69 -1.15 -14.53 1.78
C LEU A 69 -1.49 -13.93 3.15
N SER A 70 -1.93 -14.78 4.05
CA SER A 70 -2.00 -14.40 5.46
C SER A 70 -0.62 -14.01 6.00
N GLN A 71 -0.59 -13.16 7.00
CA GLN A 71 0.66 -12.78 7.66
C GLN A 71 1.46 -14.00 8.15
N ALA A 72 0.77 -15.01 8.69
CA ALA A 72 1.41 -16.25 9.13
C ALA A 72 2.10 -16.99 7.98
N GLU A 73 1.45 -17.10 6.82
CA GLU A 73 2.03 -17.74 5.62
C GLU A 73 3.24 -16.99 5.10
N VAL A 74 3.21 -15.65 5.10
CA VAL A 74 4.38 -14.84 4.73
C VAL A 74 5.58 -15.15 5.63
N TRP A 75 5.38 -15.20 6.95
CA TRP A 75 6.44 -15.56 7.88
C TRP A 75 6.94 -16.99 7.70
N GLU A 76 6.04 -17.95 7.57
CA GLU A 76 6.41 -19.37 7.42
C GLU A 76 7.13 -19.65 6.09
N ARG A 77 6.64 -19.06 5.01
CA ARG A 77 7.11 -19.35 3.65
C ARG A 77 8.43 -18.65 3.32
N PHE A 78 8.59 -17.40 3.75
CA PHE A 78 9.71 -16.58 3.30
C PHE A 78 10.78 -16.31 4.35
N VAL A 79 10.43 -16.33 5.64
CA VAL A 79 11.37 -15.95 6.70
C VAL A 79 11.85 -17.14 7.53
N THR A 80 10.94 -18.03 7.92
CA THR A 80 11.23 -19.09 8.90
C THR A 80 11.18 -20.50 8.32
N CYS A 81 11.19 -20.65 6.99
CA CYS A 81 11.03 -21.94 6.33
C CYS A 81 12.04 -23.01 6.78
N ASP A 82 13.27 -22.62 7.12
CA ASP A 82 14.37 -23.46 7.58
C ASP A 82 14.60 -23.43 9.13
N TRP A 83 13.71 -22.76 9.88
CA TRP A 83 13.85 -22.65 11.33
C TRP A 83 13.32 -23.90 12.07
N PRO A 84 13.79 -24.17 13.30
CA PRO A 84 13.24 -25.25 14.11
C PRO A 84 11.71 -25.13 14.27
N ARG A 85 11.03 -26.30 14.32
CA ARG A 85 9.56 -26.36 14.39
C ARG A 85 8.96 -25.53 15.53
N THR A 86 9.60 -25.56 16.71
CA THR A 86 9.16 -24.78 17.88
C THR A 86 9.27 -23.27 17.63
N ALA A 87 10.35 -22.81 17.01
CA ALA A 87 10.56 -21.43 16.66
C ALA A 87 9.52 -20.96 15.60
N ARG A 88 9.26 -21.77 14.56
CA ARG A 88 8.23 -21.50 13.56
C ARG A 88 6.85 -21.35 14.20
N ALA A 89 6.48 -22.26 15.11
CA ALA A 89 5.21 -22.18 15.82
C ALA A 89 5.06 -20.89 16.64
N ALA A 90 6.12 -20.47 17.36
CA ALA A 90 6.13 -19.21 18.09
C ALA A 90 5.95 -17.99 17.18
N VAL A 91 6.67 -17.95 16.04
CA VAL A 91 6.53 -16.89 15.04
C VAL A 91 5.13 -16.86 14.45
N ARG A 92 4.56 -18.00 14.08
CA ARG A 92 3.20 -18.11 13.55
C ARG A 92 2.16 -17.52 14.51
N THR A 93 2.23 -17.85 15.80
CA THR A 93 1.32 -17.33 16.82
C THR A 93 1.44 -15.80 16.97
N SER A 94 2.62 -15.24 16.72
CA SER A 94 2.90 -13.81 16.86
C SER A 94 2.92 -13.06 15.53
N ALA A 95 2.49 -13.70 14.42
CA ALA A 95 2.66 -13.17 13.07
C ALA A 95 2.09 -11.75 12.88
N ALA A 96 0.92 -11.47 13.45
CA ALA A 96 0.29 -10.16 13.35
C ALA A 96 1.16 -9.05 13.97
N LYS A 97 1.66 -9.28 15.19
CA LYS A 97 2.53 -8.31 15.86
C LYS A 97 3.87 -8.13 15.14
N LEU A 98 4.45 -9.22 14.66
CA LEU A 98 5.71 -9.20 13.92
C LEU A 98 5.54 -8.48 12.55
N SER A 99 4.42 -8.70 11.87
CA SER A 99 4.08 -8.01 10.62
C SER A 99 3.89 -6.51 10.83
N TYR A 100 3.26 -6.11 11.94
CA TYR A 100 3.16 -4.72 12.33
C TYR A 100 4.55 -4.10 12.53
N ASP A 101 5.40 -4.71 13.35
CA ASP A 101 6.76 -4.23 13.64
C ASP A 101 7.64 -4.20 12.37
N TRP A 102 7.37 -5.07 11.40
CA TRP A 102 8.08 -5.08 10.12
C TRP A 102 7.58 -4.01 9.16
N THR A 103 6.29 -3.72 9.18
CA THR A 103 5.65 -2.77 8.25
C THR A 103 5.77 -1.33 8.72
N TYR A 104 5.59 -1.07 10.03
CA TYR A 104 5.58 0.29 10.57
C TYR A 104 6.94 1.00 10.39
N ARG A 105 6.90 2.25 9.98
CA ARG A 105 8.09 3.10 9.81
C ARG A 105 7.93 4.38 10.64
N ASN A 106 8.84 4.60 11.57
CA ASN A 106 8.88 5.84 12.37
C ASN A 106 9.18 7.09 11.52
N ASN A 107 9.75 6.89 10.34
CA ASN A 107 10.15 7.96 9.40
C ASN A 107 9.24 8.05 8.17
N TRP A 108 8.03 7.51 8.21
CA TRP A 108 7.01 7.85 7.22
C TRP A 108 6.69 9.34 7.29
N ALA A 109 6.58 9.96 6.13
CA ALA A 109 6.14 11.33 5.97
C ALA A 109 5.09 11.43 4.86
N LEU A 110 4.13 12.32 5.04
CA LEU A 110 3.18 12.64 3.95
C LEU A 110 3.94 13.24 2.77
N ARG A 111 3.57 12.83 1.57
CA ARG A 111 4.20 13.36 0.36
C ARG A 111 3.83 14.84 0.13
N PRO A 112 4.73 15.60 -0.55
CA PRO A 112 4.49 17.00 -0.84
C PRO A 112 3.12 17.24 -1.50
N GLY A 113 2.38 18.23 -1.01
CA GLY A 113 1.08 18.61 -1.56
C GLY A 113 -0.11 17.70 -1.19
N ILE A 114 0.12 16.50 -0.64
CA ILE A 114 -0.96 15.57 -0.27
C ILE A 114 -1.92 16.18 0.75
N PRO A 115 -1.48 16.82 1.85
CA PRO A 115 -2.43 17.47 2.76
C PRO A 115 -3.32 18.51 2.04
N LYS A 116 -2.73 19.28 1.13
CA LYS A 116 -3.47 20.29 0.36
C LYS A 116 -4.49 19.65 -0.59
N ALA A 117 -4.11 18.56 -1.28
CA ALA A 117 -5.00 17.85 -2.20
C ALA A 117 -6.20 17.23 -1.46
N LEU A 118 -5.94 16.55 -0.35
CA LEU A 118 -6.98 15.86 0.42
C LEU A 118 -7.92 16.85 1.12
N ASN A 119 -7.39 17.90 1.75
CA ASN A 119 -8.22 18.96 2.34
C ASN A 119 -9.05 19.69 1.26
N GLY A 120 -8.47 19.94 0.10
CA GLY A 120 -9.19 20.51 -1.04
C GLY A 120 -10.32 19.60 -1.55
N ALA A 121 -10.09 18.30 -1.63
CA ALA A 121 -11.11 17.32 -2.00
C ALA A 121 -12.24 17.26 -0.95
N ALA A 122 -11.89 17.20 0.34
CA ALA A 122 -12.85 17.20 1.44
C ALA A 122 -13.71 18.47 1.48
N ALA A 123 -13.11 19.65 1.26
CA ALA A 123 -13.84 20.93 1.19
C ALA A 123 -14.89 20.97 0.06
N HIS A 124 -14.77 20.10 -0.92
CA HIS A 124 -15.75 19.93 -2.01
C HIS A 124 -16.65 18.71 -1.83
N GLY A 125 -16.64 18.08 -0.65
CA GLY A 125 -17.50 16.94 -0.34
C GLY A 125 -17.15 15.66 -1.07
N LEU A 126 -15.91 15.51 -1.58
CA LEU A 126 -15.47 14.25 -2.21
C LEU A 126 -15.10 13.24 -1.13
N PRO A 127 -15.81 12.11 -1.00
CA PRO A 127 -15.40 11.03 -0.13
C PRO A 127 -14.09 10.41 -0.65
N MET A 128 -13.27 9.92 0.28
CA MET A 128 -11.95 9.38 -0.03
C MET A 128 -11.73 8.03 0.63
N ALA A 129 -11.03 7.15 -0.07
CA ALA A 129 -10.60 5.86 0.46
C ALA A 129 -9.11 5.61 0.24
N VAL A 130 -8.50 4.86 1.16
CA VAL A 130 -7.19 4.24 0.94
C VAL A 130 -7.41 2.85 0.35
N VAL A 131 -6.63 2.48 -0.69
CA VAL A 131 -6.63 1.14 -1.29
C VAL A 131 -5.20 0.67 -1.49
N SER A 132 -4.65 -0.10 -0.57
CA SER A 132 -3.22 -0.39 -0.53
C SER A 132 -2.87 -1.86 -0.32
N ASN A 133 -1.87 -2.33 -1.09
CA ASN A 133 -1.23 -3.62 -0.85
C ASN A 133 -0.22 -3.50 0.28
N THR A 134 -0.41 -4.25 1.36
CA THR A 134 0.48 -4.21 2.51
C THR A 134 0.55 -5.56 3.24
N LEU A 135 1.61 -5.77 4.01
CA LEU A 135 1.72 -6.90 4.94
C LEU A 135 0.93 -6.64 6.23
N CYS A 136 0.69 -5.36 6.59
CA CYS A 136 -0.05 -5.02 7.81
C CYS A 136 -0.76 -3.66 7.66
N GLY A 137 -2.06 -3.68 7.39
CA GLY A 137 -2.92 -2.50 7.28
C GLY A 137 -2.99 -1.69 8.57
N ALA A 138 -2.96 -2.36 9.74
CA ALA A 138 -2.94 -1.70 11.03
C ALA A 138 -1.77 -0.70 11.18
N ALA A 139 -0.60 -1.02 10.64
CA ALA A 139 0.55 -0.11 10.67
C ALA A 139 0.31 1.18 9.86
N HIS A 140 -0.34 1.07 8.70
CA HIS A 140 -0.72 2.22 7.88
C HIS A 140 -1.80 3.06 8.57
N ARG A 141 -2.78 2.39 9.15
CA ARG A 141 -3.89 3.03 9.89
C ARG A 141 -3.37 3.85 11.07
N ASP A 142 -2.45 3.28 11.84
CA ASP A 142 -1.82 3.97 12.98
C ASP A 142 -0.97 5.17 12.55
N PHE A 143 -0.30 5.09 11.41
CA PHE A 143 0.39 6.25 10.85
C PHE A 143 -0.60 7.34 10.46
N LEU A 144 -1.64 7.00 9.69
CA LEU A 144 -2.65 7.97 9.25
C LEU A 144 -3.37 8.63 10.43
N ALA A 145 -3.71 7.86 11.46
CA ALA A 145 -4.36 8.38 12.67
C ALA A 145 -3.52 9.44 13.42
N LYS A 146 -2.20 9.44 13.23
CA LYS A 146 -1.29 10.45 13.79
C LYS A 146 -1.12 11.68 12.89
N THR A 147 -1.72 11.68 11.70
CA THR A 147 -1.64 12.78 10.74
C THR A 147 -2.93 13.56 10.70
N GLU A 148 -2.86 14.83 10.29
CA GLU A 148 -4.02 15.69 10.09
C GLU A 148 -4.98 15.23 8.98
N VAL A 149 -4.52 14.31 8.09
CA VAL A 149 -5.32 13.84 6.96
C VAL A 149 -5.99 12.49 7.21
N GLY A 150 -5.64 11.78 8.27
CA GLY A 150 -6.16 10.43 8.53
C GLY A 150 -7.68 10.39 8.66
N GLN A 151 -8.27 11.40 9.26
CA GLN A 151 -9.72 11.55 9.47
C GLN A 151 -10.50 11.88 8.18
N LEU A 152 -9.81 12.21 7.08
CA LEU A 152 -10.45 12.54 5.81
C LEU A 152 -10.85 11.30 5.00
N PHE A 153 -10.33 10.14 5.35
CA PHE A 153 -10.64 8.89 4.69
C PHE A 153 -11.87 8.23 5.32
N ALA A 154 -12.92 8.07 4.53
CA ALA A 154 -14.15 7.39 4.97
C ALA A 154 -13.94 5.89 5.16
N THR A 155 -13.08 5.27 4.35
CA THR A 155 -12.70 3.85 4.46
C THR A 155 -11.25 3.62 4.07
N GLN A 156 -10.70 2.48 4.51
CA GLN A 156 -9.31 2.09 4.24
C GLN A 156 -9.27 0.58 3.97
N ILE A 157 -9.00 0.21 2.72
CA ILE A 157 -8.94 -1.17 2.26
C ILE A 157 -7.47 -1.59 2.15
N TYR A 158 -7.09 -2.62 2.89
CA TYR A 158 -5.75 -3.17 2.92
C TYR A 158 -5.76 -4.64 2.49
N SER A 159 -4.78 -5.05 1.71
CA SER A 159 -4.79 -6.38 1.09
C SER A 159 -4.71 -7.52 2.10
N ASP A 160 -3.97 -7.36 3.19
CA ASP A 160 -3.85 -8.35 4.27
C ASP A 160 -5.18 -8.59 5.01
N GLU A 161 -6.11 -7.63 4.97
CA GLU A 161 -7.45 -7.73 5.57
C GLU A 161 -8.49 -8.15 4.53
N ALA A 162 -8.34 -7.70 3.28
CA ALA A 162 -9.27 -8.01 2.19
C ALA A 162 -9.10 -9.43 1.63
N GLY A 163 -7.97 -10.10 1.91
CA GLY A 163 -7.65 -11.43 1.36
C GLY A 163 -7.34 -11.44 -0.14
N VAL A 164 -7.29 -10.28 -0.77
CA VAL A 164 -6.92 -10.06 -2.18
C VAL A 164 -6.02 -8.85 -2.31
N ARG A 165 -5.28 -8.74 -3.42
CA ARG A 165 -4.34 -7.64 -3.62
C ARG A 165 -4.39 -7.08 -5.04
N LYS A 166 -4.07 -5.79 -5.22
CA LYS A 166 -3.90 -5.19 -6.54
C LYS A 166 -2.84 -5.97 -7.34
N PRO A 167 -3.08 -6.28 -8.61
CA PRO A 167 -4.06 -5.69 -9.52
C PRO A 167 -5.44 -6.38 -9.57
N ASN A 168 -5.85 -7.15 -8.54
CA ASN A 168 -7.22 -7.66 -8.45
C ASN A 168 -8.19 -6.49 -8.23
N PRO A 169 -9.20 -6.29 -9.10
CA PRO A 169 -10.13 -5.17 -9.02
C PRO A 169 -11.01 -5.17 -7.78
N GLN A 170 -11.15 -6.33 -7.10
CA GLN A 170 -11.94 -6.44 -5.87
C GLN A 170 -11.49 -5.45 -4.80
N MET A 171 -10.19 -5.09 -4.76
CA MET A 171 -9.67 -4.06 -3.85
C MET A 171 -10.36 -2.70 -4.06
N ILE A 172 -10.58 -2.32 -5.33
CA ILE A 172 -11.27 -1.06 -5.68
C ILE A 172 -12.77 -1.19 -5.45
N TRP A 173 -13.39 -2.31 -5.85
CA TRP A 173 -14.82 -2.54 -5.64
C TRP A 173 -15.20 -2.50 -4.16
N ASN A 174 -14.40 -3.10 -3.27
CA ASN A 174 -14.62 -2.99 -1.82
C ASN A 174 -14.66 -1.52 -1.36
N ALA A 175 -13.75 -0.68 -1.87
CA ALA A 175 -13.70 0.74 -1.52
C ALA A 175 -14.89 1.52 -2.09
N THR A 176 -15.29 1.24 -3.33
CA THR A 176 -16.44 1.90 -3.99
C THR A 176 -17.77 1.51 -3.36
N ASP A 177 -17.90 0.25 -2.93
CA ASP A 177 -19.08 -0.23 -2.18
C ASP A 177 -19.19 0.49 -0.83
N ASP A 178 -18.10 0.59 -0.06
CA ASP A 178 -18.07 1.30 1.21
C ASP A 178 -18.42 2.80 1.05
N LEU A 179 -17.98 3.41 -0.05
CA LEU A 179 -18.27 4.82 -0.35
C LEU A 179 -19.63 5.05 -1.00
N ALA A 180 -20.33 3.99 -1.39
CA ALA A 180 -21.56 4.04 -2.18
C ALA A 180 -21.44 4.91 -3.46
N VAL A 181 -20.28 4.81 -4.15
CA VAL A 181 -19.98 5.52 -5.40
C VAL A 181 -19.52 4.49 -6.44
N ALA A 182 -20.19 4.45 -7.59
CA ALA A 182 -19.84 3.51 -8.66
C ALA A 182 -18.41 3.79 -9.21
N PRO A 183 -17.64 2.73 -9.59
CA PRO A 183 -16.26 2.85 -10.02
C PRO A 183 -16.03 3.89 -11.12
N GLU A 184 -16.91 3.96 -12.13
CA GLU A 184 -16.84 4.92 -13.25
C GLU A 184 -16.94 6.39 -12.82
N HIS A 185 -17.31 6.66 -11.58
CA HIS A 185 -17.33 8.00 -10.99
C HIS A 185 -16.16 8.24 -10.03
N CYS A 186 -15.25 7.30 -9.89
CA CYS A 186 -14.10 7.41 -9.02
C CYS A 186 -12.83 7.72 -9.81
N TRP A 187 -11.90 8.46 -9.20
CA TRP A 187 -10.51 8.46 -9.64
C TRP A 187 -9.70 7.56 -8.74
N PHE A 188 -8.84 6.75 -9.35
CA PHE A 188 -7.84 5.98 -8.61
C PHE A 188 -6.46 6.59 -8.82
N ILE A 189 -5.76 6.92 -7.73
CA ILE A 189 -4.42 7.49 -7.73
C ILE A 189 -3.44 6.44 -7.19
N GLY A 190 -2.47 6.02 -8.02
CA GLY A 190 -1.47 5.02 -7.64
C GLY A 190 -0.08 5.37 -8.20
N ASP A 191 0.96 4.63 -7.80
CA ASP A 191 2.34 4.86 -8.20
C ASP A 191 2.94 3.76 -9.10
N SER A 192 2.16 2.70 -9.39
CA SER A 192 2.61 1.52 -10.14
C SER A 192 1.71 1.27 -11.34
N HIS A 193 2.30 1.17 -12.54
CA HIS A 193 1.58 0.77 -13.73
C HIS A 193 0.99 -0.63 -13.59
N ARG A 194 1.81 -1.57 -13.11
CA ARG A 194 1.44 -2.98 -12.99
C ARG A 194 0.37 -3.25 -11.95
N ARG A 195 0.45 -2.61 -10.80
CA ARG A 195 -0.48 -2.84 -9.69
C ARG A 195 -1.66 -1.90 -9.72
N ASP A 196 -1.38 -0.61 -9.80
CA ASP A 196 -2.40 0.42 -9.57
C ASP A 196 -3.17 0.75 -10.85
N ILE A 197 -2.46 1.08 -11.93
CA ILE A 197 -3.14 1.42 -13.19
C ILE A 197 -3.84 0.20 -13.78
N ALA A 198 -3.20 -0.98 -13.71
CA ALA A 198 -3.85 -2.21 -14.16
C ALA A 198 -5.08 -2.57 -13.31
N CYS A 199 -5.04 -2.36 -11.98
CA CYS A 199 -6.19 -2.55 -11.10
C CYS A 199 -7.32 -1.57 -11.44
N ALA A 200 -7.00 -0.30 -11.60
CA ALA A 200 -7.94 0.76 -11.96
C ALA A 200 -8.66 0.45 -13.29
N ARG A 201 -7.91 -0.01 -14.31
CA ARG A 201 -8.49 -0.40 -15.60
C ARG A 201 -9.41 -1.61 -15.50
N ARG A 202 -9.03 -2.61 -14.70
CA ARG A 202 -9.87 -3.81 -14.46
C ARG A 202 -11.13 -3.50 -13.66
N ALA A 203 -11.06 -2.50 -12.79
CA ALA A 203 -12.20 -2.05 -12.00
C ALA A 203 -13.07 -1.02 -12.75
N GLU A 204 -12.68 -0.60 -13.97
CA GLU A 204 -13.39 0.36 -14.80
C GLU A 204 -13.62 1.71 -14.10
N VAL A 205 -12.58 2.21 -13.39
CA VAL A 205 -12.69 3.54 -12.75
C VAL A 205 -12.76 4.66 -13.78
N GLY A 206 -13.40 5.77 -13.43
CA GLY A 206 -13.57 6.93 -14.30
C GLY A 206 -12.26 7.59 -14.75
N ALA A 207 -11.21 7.56 -13.91
CA ALA A 207 -9.86 7.91 -14.32
C ALA A 207 -8.80 7.21 -13.44
N ALA A 208 -7.74 6.72 -14.10
CA ALA A 208 -6.55 6.16 -13.48
C ALA A 208 -5.40 7.17 -13.53
N ILE A 209 -4.99 7.69 -12.39
CA ILE A 209 -3.97 8.73 -12.26
C ILE A 209 -2.67 8.11 -11.72
N LEU A 210 -1.58 8.28 -12.46
CA LEU A 210 -0.26 7.84 -12.02
C LEU A 210 0.43 8.98 -11.26
N MET A 211 0.76 8.77 -10.01
CA MET A 211 1.64 9.67 -9.26
C MET A 211 3.07 9.12 -9.27
N ARG A 212 4.02 9.87 -9.84
CA ARG A 212 5.40 9.42 -9.97
C ARG A 212 6.05 9.18 -8.61
N SER A 213 6.74 8.04 -8.51
CA SER A 213 7.53 7.64 -7.35
C SER A 213 8.82 6.92 -7.81
N PRO A 214 9.75 6.60 -6.90
CA PRO A 214 10.88 5.73 -7.26
C PRO A 214 10.46 4.37 -7.84
N ARG A 215 9.31 3.83 -7.45
CA ARG A 215 8.76 2.58 -8.02
C ARG A 215 8.36 2.75 -9.47
N THR A 216 7.67 3.82 -9.80
CA THR A 216 7.26 4.12 -11.19
C THR A 216 8.46 4.09 -12.13
N ALA A 217 9.62 4.58 -11.68
CA ALA A 217 10.85 4.62 -12.48
C ALA A 217 11.47 3.23 -12.74
N THR A 218 11.04 2.18 -12.04
CA THR A 218 11.54 0.81 -12.22
C THR A 218 10.66 -0.04 -13.14
N GLU A 219 9.50 0.45 -13.54
CA GLU A 219 8.55 -0.24 -14.40
C GLU A 219 8.69 0.25 -15.85
N ASP A 220 8.66 -0.68 -16.82
CA ASP A 220 8.55 -0.32 -18.23
C ASP A 220 7.08 -0.06 -18.58
N PRO A 221 6.70 1.20 -18.89
CA PRO A 221 5.30 1.54 -19.15
C PRO A 221 4.74 0.87 -20.41
N ALA A 222 5.58 0.42 -21.34
CA ALA A 222 5.13 -0.25 -22.56
C ALA A 222 4.43 -1.59 -22.31
N ASN A 223 4.69 -2.21 -21.15
CA ASN A 223 4.15 -3.51 -20.79
C ASN A 223 2.80 -3.43 -20.05
N TRP A 224 2.31 -2.22 -19.75
CA TRP A 224 1.14 -2.01 -18.88
C TRP A 224 0.15 -1.02 -19.45
N PRO A 225 -1.11 -1.01 -18.99
CA PRO A 225 -2.09 -0.02 -19.39
C PRO A 225 -1.60 1.41 -19.10
N SER A 226 -1.90 2.33 -20.01
CA SER A 226 -1.57 3.75 -19.81
C SER A 226 -2.49 4.40 -18.78
N PRO A 227 -1.99 5.32 -17.94
CA PRO A 227 -2.83 6.17 -17.10
C PRO A 227 -3.57 7.23 -17.94
N ASP A 228 -4.65 7.79 -17.41
CA ASP A 228 -5.37 8.91 -18.01
C ASP A 228 -4.65 10.24 -17.79
N ALA A 229 -3.92 10.35 -16.69
CA ALA A 229 -3.02 11.48 -16.41
C ALA A 229 -1.87 11.03 -15.51
N THR A 230 -0.80 11.84 -15.52
CA THR A 230 0.36 11.63 -14.66
C THR A 230 0.65 12.91 -13.88
N VAL A 231 0.92 12.78 -12.60
CA VAL A 231 1.30 13.88 -11.70
C VAL A 231 2.59 13.52 -10.96
N ASP A 232 3.35 14.52 -10.52
CA ASP A 232 4.59 14.27 -9.79
C ASP A 232 4.37 14.11 -8.28
N ASP A 233 3.35 14.82 -7.74
CA ASP A 233 3.05 14.87 -6.32
C ASP A 233 1.59 15.35 -6.06
N GLY A 234 1.28 15.62 -4.79
CA GLY A 234 -0.03 16.14 -4.39
C GLY A 234 -0.34 17.53 -4.94
N PHE A 235 0.66 18.37 -5.27
CA PHE A 235 0.39 19.68 -5.90
C PHE A 235 -0.09 19.50 -7.35
N GLY A 236 0.49 18.54 -8.08
CA GLY A 236 0.01 18.14 -9.39
C GLY A 236 -1.44 17.64 -9.34
N LEU A 237 -1.77 16.84 -8.31
CA LEU A 237 -3.16 16.38 -8.09
C LEU A 237 -4.12 17.53 -7.81
N VAL A 238 -3.72 18.55 -7.01
CA VAL A 238 -4.53 19.77 -6.79
C VAL A 238 -4.84 20.46 -8.12
N THR A 239 -3.83 20.62 -8.97
CA THR A 239 -4.00 21.27 -10.27
C THR A 239 -4.97 20.49 -11.15
N LEU A 240 -4.79 19.18 -11.24
CA LEU A 240 -5.63 18.31 -12.05
C LEU A 240 -7.11 18.33 -11.61
N LEU A 241 -7.35 18.30 -10.29
CA LEU A 241 -8.71 18.43 -9.73
C LEU A 241 -9.34 19.80 -10.00
N ALA A 242 -8.54 20.88 -10.01
CA ALA A 242 -9.04 22.22 -10.31
C ALA A 242 -9.40 22.40 -11.80
N GLU A 243 -8.66 21.79 -12.70
CA GLU A 243 -8.91 21.85 -14.16
C GLU A 243 -10.23 21.19 -14.54
N THR A 244 -10.53 20.02 -13.96
CA THR A 244 -11.80 19.31 -14.25
C THR A 244 -13.04 20.06 -13.76
N ARG A 245 -12.91 20.89 -12.72
CA ARG A 245 -14.02 21.71 -12.19
C ARG A 245 -14.31 22.95 -13.02
N ARG A 246 -13.31 23.51 -13.72
CA ARG A 246 -13.48 24.71 -14.56
C ARG A 246 -14.16 24.42 -15.89
N SER A 247 -14.23 23.15 -16.23
CA SER A 247 -14.69 22.67 -17.53
C SER A 247 -16.16 22.24 -17.54
N ASN A 248 -16.80 22.28 -16.38
CA ASN A 248 -18.24 22.06 -16.16
C ASN A 248 -18.91 23.36 -15.69
#